data_ef67a382e59c8dd55c6f9313811f8f81
#
_entry.id   ef67a382e59c8dd55c6f9313811f8f81
#
_cell.length_a   1.000
_cell.length_b   1.000
_cell.length_c   1.000
_cell.angle_alpha   90.00
_cell.angle_beta   90.00
_cell.angle_gamma   90.00
#
_symmetry.space_group_name_H-M   'P 1'
#
loop_
_entity.id
_entity.type
_entity.pdbx_description
1 polymer ?
#
loop_
_entity_poly.entity_id
_entity_poly.type
_entity_poly.pdbx_seq_one_letter_code
_entity_poly.pdbx_strand_id
1 'polypeptide(L)' 'MIDWEREQDVLRLLHRQRHLTADQAREVYQEGIKSDQSA' A
#
# COMPACT_ATOMS: atom_id res chain seq x y z
N MET A 1 3.76 10.82 -5.49
CA MET A 1 2.80 10.79 -4.39
C MET A 1 1.84 9.62 -4.58
N ILE A 2 1.63 8.83 -3.54
CA ILE A 2 0.77 7.64 -3.63
C ILE A 2 -0.68 8.03 -3.38
N ASP A 3 -1.56 7.55 -4.24
CA ASP A 3 -3.00 7.79 -4.11
C ASP A 3 -3.62 6.69 -3.24
N TRP A 4 -3.66 6.92 -1.95
CA TRP A 4 -4.15 5.93 -0.99
C TRP A 4 -5.63 5.61 -1.18
N GLU A 5 -6.39 6.48 -1.82
CA GLU A 5 -7.80 6.23 -2.08
C GLU A 5 -8.01 5.10 -3.09
N ARG A 6 -7.02 4.86 -3.93
CA ARG A 6 -7.07 3.77 -4.90
C ARG A 6 -6.39 2.53 -4.31
N GLU A 7 -7.03 1.94 -3.33
CA GLU A 7 -6.48 0.79 -2.63
C GLU A 7 -6.00 -0.31 -3.56
N GLN A 8 -6.85 -0.68 -4.52
CA GLN A 8 -6.50 -1.79 -5.42
C GLN A 8 -5.29 -1.46 -6.28
N ASP A 9 -5.17 -0.22 -6.73
CA ASP A 9 -4.03 0.19 -7.53
C ASP A 9 -2.75 0.16 -6.69
N VAL A 10 -2.82 0.64 -5.46
CA VAL A 10 -1.67 0.65 -4.57
C VAL A 10 -1.24 -0.77 -4.23
N LEU A 11 -2.20 -1.64 -3.92
CA LEU A 11 -1.90 -3.04 -3.61
C LEU A 11 -1.25 -3.75 -4.80
N ARG A 12 -1.78 -3.50 -6.00
CA ARG A 12 -1.21 -4.09 -7.20
C ARG A 12 0.21 -3.59 -7.43
N LEU A 13 0.44 -2.31 -7.22
CA LEU A 13 1.76 -1.73 -7.38
C LEU A 13 2.76 -2.34 -6.41
N LEU A 14 2.37 -2.46 -5.15
CA LEU A 14 3.22 -3.06 -4.13
C LEU A 14 3.52 -4.52 -4.45
N HIS A 15 2.51 -5.26 -4.89
CA HIS A 15 2.67 -6.66 -5.26
C HIS A 15 3.65 -6.80 -6.42
N ARG A 16 3.54 -5.92 -7.39
CA ARG A 16 4.36 -5.99 -8.59
C ARG A 16 5.79 -5.52 -8.36
N GLN A 17 5.95 -4.37 -7.70
CA GLN A 17 7.29 -3.78 -7.56
C GLN A 17 8.08 -4.37 -6.42
N ARG A 18 7.43 -4.76 -5.35
CA ARG A 18 8.10 -5.31 -4.18
C ARG A 18 7.97 -6.82 -4.07
N HIS A 19 7.26 -7.45 -5.00
CA HIS A 19 7.05 -8.88 -5.01
C HIS A 19 6.45 -9.38 -3.69
N LEU A 20 5.53 -8.60 -3.13
CA LEU A 20 4.88 -8.96 -1.88
C LEU A 20 3.66 -9.83 -2.15
N THR A 21 3.31 -10.66 -1.16
CA THR A 21 2.06 -11.40 -1.23
C THR A 21 0.88 -10.43 -0.98
N ALA A 22 -0.33 -10.90 -1.22
CA ALA A 22 -1.51 -10.07 -1.00
C ALA A 22 -1.58 -9.59 0.46
N ASP A 23 -1.29 -10.49 1.40
CA ASP A 23 -1.32 -10.15 2.82
C ASP A 23 -0.26 -9.11 3.16
N GLN A 24 0.95 -9.30 2.66
CA GLN A 24 2.04 -8.37 2.90
C GLN A 24 1.77 -7.01 2.27
N ALA A 25 1.25 -7.02 1.05
CA ALA A 25 0.93 -5.77 0.38
C ALA A 25 -0.10 -4.97 1.17
N ARG A 26 -1.10 -5.66 1.73
CA ARG A 26 -2.12 -5.01 2.53
C ARG A 26 -1.52 -4.41 3.81
N GLU A 27 -0.61 -5.12 4.46
CA GLU A 27 0.05 -4.59 5.66
C GLU A 27 0.85 -3.33 5.34
N VAL A 28 1.60 -3.35 4.26
CA VAL A 28 2.37 -2.18 3.83
C VAL A 28 1.45 -1.03 3.50
N TYR A 29 0.33 -1.33 2.85
CA TYR A 29 -0.66 -0.33 2.52
C TYR A 29 -1.20 0.36 3.78
N GLN A 30 -1.59 -0.43 4.78
CA GLN A 30 -2.13 0.11 6.02
C GLN A 30 -1.10 0.93 6.78
N GLU A 31 0.13 0.47 6.83
CA GLU A 31 1.22 1.21 7.46
C GLU A 31 1.45 2.54 6.76
N GLY A 32 1.39 2.54 5.44
CA GLY A 32 1.57 3.75 4.66
C GLY A 32 0.48 4.78 4.94
N ILE A 33 -0.76 4.33 5.01
CA ILE A 33 -1.88 5.21 5.31
C ILE A 33 -1.74 5.80 6.72
N LYS A 34 -1.38 4.96 7.68
CA LYS A 34 -1.19 5.42 9.06
C LYS A 34 -0.13 6.51 9.12
N SER A 35 1.00 6.27 8.48
CA SER A 35 2.10 7.22 8.48
C SER A 35 1.69 8.53 7.82
N ASP A 36 0.96 8.43 6.73
CA ASP A 36 0.52 9.61 6.00
C ASP A 36 -0.48 10.44 6.79
N GLN A 37 -1.39 9.76 7.49
CA GLN A 37 -2.44 10.44 8.26
C GLN A 37 -1.96 10.95 9.60
N SER A 38 -0.91 10.39 10.15
CA SER A 38 -0.41 10.84 11.45
C SER A 38 0.55 12.01 11.34
N ALA A 39 0.84 12.43 10.12
CA ALA A 39 1.72 13.59 9.94
C ALA A 39 0.93 14.93 10.21
#